data_a4c86099124d62ebf39a1c256042b261
#
_entry.id   a4c86099124d62ebf39a1c256042b261
#
_cell.length_a   1.000
_cell.length_b   1.000
_cell.length_c   1.000
_cell.angle_alpha   90.00
_cell.angle_beta   90.00
_cell.angle_gamma   90.00
#
_symmetry.space_group_name_H-M   'P 1'
#
loop_
_entity.id
_entity.type
_entity.pdbx_description
1 polymer ?
#
loop_
_entity_poly.entity_id
_entity_poly.type
_entity_poly.pdbx_seq_one_letter_code
_entity_poly.pdbx_strand_id
1 'polypeptide(L)'
;PKDIISACSKIQGQYTSGASSISQKTAEAAYLGPQDEVEKMRQAFAKRRDLIVKHASGIPGCKVCVPDGAFYLYPDCSAYFGKCYGDKVINSGDDLAMYLLEEAHVASVGGDSFGSPECIRFSYATSEDQITKAFERIAAALEKLK
;
A
#
# COMPACT_ATOMS: atom_id res chain seq x y z
N PRO A 1 -4.40 17.90 -28.92
CA PRO A 1 -3.64 19.14 -28.94
C PRO A 1 -3.92 19.98 -27.69
N LYS A 2 -2.89 20.64 -27.17
CA LYS A 2 -2.94 21.38 -25.90
C LYS A 2 -3.95 22.53 -25.93
N ASP A 3 -4.07 23.16 -27.10
CA ASP A 3 -5.00 24.29 -27.29
C ASP A 3 -6.47 23.86 -27.19
N ILE A 4 -6.82 22.68 -27.70
CA ILE A 4 -8.16 22.10 -27.57
C ILE A 4 -8.49 21.82 -26.11
N ILE A 5 -7.58 21.17 -25.37
CA ILE A 5 -7.77 20.89 -23.94
C ILE A 5 -7.91 22.19 -23.14
N SER A 6 -7.09 23.20 -23.42
CA SER A 6 -7.20 24.51 -22.78
C SER A 6 -8.53 25.19 -23.05
N ALA A 7 -9.02 25.11 -24.28
CA ALA A 7 -10.33 25.65 -24.64
C ALA A 7 -11.48 24.90 -23.94
N CYS A 8 -11.45 23.60 -23.92
CA CYS A 8 -12.42 22.75 -23.18
C CYS A 8 -12.47 23.11 -21.70
N SER A 9 -11.29 23.19 -21.03
CA SER A 9 -11.20 23.56 -19.61
C SER A 9 -11.76 24.93 -19.33
N LYS A 10 -11.51 25.90 -20.23
CA LYS A 10 -12.04 27.27 -20.12
C LYS A 10 -13.55 27.29 -20.22
N ILE A 11 -14.13 26.58 -21.20
CA ILE A 11 -15.57 26.48 -21.39
C ILE A 11 -16.23 25.81 -20.20
N GLN A 12 -15.71 24.67 -19.76
CA GLN A 12 -16.24 23.94 -18.59
C GLN A 12 -16.18 24.78 -17.31
N GLY A 13 -15.11 25.51 -17.08
CA GLY A 13 -14.97 26.41 -15.93
C GLY A 13 -16.01 27.54 -15.91
N GLN A 14 -16.53 27.96 -17.07
CA GLN A 14 -17.57 28.98 -17.16
C GLN A 14 -19.00 28.43 -17.14
N TYR A 15 -19.20 27.19 -17.61
CA TYR A 15 -20.54 26.60 -17.73
C TYR A 15 -20.96 25.82 -16.50
N THR A 16 -20.11 24.92 -15.99
CA THR A 16 -20.49 23.97 -14.94
C THR A 16 -19.72 24.16 -13.64
N SER A 17 -18.49 24.58 -13.69
CA SER A 17 -17.54 24.89 -12.59
C SER A 17 -17.70 24.15 -11.24
N GLY A 18 -18.43 23.07 -11.20
CA GLY A 18 -18.72 22.31 -9.99
C GLY A 18 -18.93 20.83 -10.26
N ALA A 19 -19.06 20.05 -9.18
CA ALA A 19 -19.39 18.65 -9.25
C ALA A 19 -20.79 18.41 -9.80
N SER A 20 -20.97 17.29 -10.52
CA SER A 20 -22.29 16.88 -11.03
C SER A 20 -23.34 16.88 -9.91
N SER A 21 -24.54 17.37 -10.18
CA SER A 21 -25.64 17.38 -9.20
C SER A 21 -26.01 15.97 -8.72
N ILE A 22 -25.89 14.96 -9.58
CA ILE A 22 -26.10 13.56 -9.20
C ILE A 22 -25.04 13.14 -8.16
N SER A 23 -23.76 13.45 -8.40
CA SER A 23 -22.67 13.15 -7.45
C SER A 23 -22.87 13.88 -6.12
N GLN A 24 -23.32 15.13 -6.14
CA GLN A 24 -23.63 15.90 -4.92
C GLN A 24 -24.75 15.23 -4.12
N LYS A 25 -25.84 14.82 -4.76
CA LYS A 25 -26.95 14.11 -4.10
C LYS A 25 -26.55 12.74 -3.59
N THR A 26 -25.69 12.02 -4.30
CA THR A 26 -25.12 10.75 -3.85
C THR A 26 -24.26 10.96 -2.59
N ALA A 27 -23.39 11.97 -2.58
CA ALA A 27 -22.56 12.31 -1.43
C ALA A 27 -23.44 12.73 -0.23
N GLU A 28 -24.44 13.56 -0.42
CA GLU A 28 -25.40 13.96 0.61
C GLU A 28 -26.08 12.71 1.24
N ALA A 29 -26.59 11.79 0.40
CA ALA A 29 -27.22 10.56 0.85
C ALA A 29 -26.23 9.65 1.60
N ALA A 30 -24.97 9.59 1.16
CA ALA A 30 -23.94 8.80 1.84
C ALA A 30 -23.58 9.37 3.22
N TYR A 31 -23.49 10.69 3.37
CA TYR A 31 -23.18 11.34 4.64
C TYR A 31 -24.34 11.32 5.64
N LEU A 32 -25.58 11.48 5.17
CA LEU A 32 -26.76 11.51 6.02
C LEU A 32 -27.37 10.14 6.29
N GLY A 33 -26.99 9.14 5.50
CA GLY A 33 -27.47 7.77 5.63
C GLY A 33 -26.81 6.99 6.77
N PRO A 34 -27.24 5.73 6.99
CA PRO A 34 -26.65 4.85 8.01
C PRO A 34 -25.15 4.65 7.79
N GLN A 35 -24.37 4.69 8.87
CA GLN A 35 -22.92 4.54 8.85
C GLN A 35 -22.44 3.14 9.29
N ASP A 36 -23.36 2.19 9.49
CA ASP A 36 -23.06 0.85 10.02
C ASP A 36 -22.06 0.08 9.14
N GLU A 37 -22.17 0.22 7.81
CA GLU A 37 -21.24 -0.44 6.88
C GLU A 37 -19.83 0.14 6.96
N VAL A 38 -19.70 1.46 7.21
CA VAL A 38 -18.40 2.10 7.42
C VAL A 38 -17.74 1.55 8.68
N GLU A 39 -18.50 1.38 9.77
CA GLU A 39 -17.98 0.83 11.02
C GLU A 39 -17.60 -0.65 10.87
N LYS A 40 -18.38 -1.45 10.15
CA LYS A 40 -17.99 -2.84 9.82
C LYS A 40 -16.67 -2.89 9.03
N MET A 41 -16.51 -2.03 8.02
CA MET A 41 -15.26 -1.92 7.26
C MET A 41 -14.09 -1.51 8.16
N ARG A 42 -14.28 -0.51 9.03
CA ARG A 42 -13.24 -0.06 9.97
C ARG A 42 -12.79 -1.21 10.87
N GLN A 43 -13.71 -2.00 11.41
CA GLN A 43 -13.38 -3.17 12.23
C GLN A 43 -12.62 -4.25 11.43
N ALA A 44 -13.03 -4.50 10.20
CA ALA A 44 -12.34 -5.44 9.32
C ALA A 44 -10.90 -4.98 9.02
N PHE A 45 -10.71 -3.69 8.75
CA PHE A 45 -9.37 -3.12 8.54
C PHE A 45 -8.51 -3.14 9.81
N ALA A 46 -9.10 -2.90 10.99
CA ALA A 46 -8.38 -3.03 12.26
C ALA A 46 -7.82 -4.45 12.46
N LYS A 47 -8.63 -5.48 12.21
CA LYS A 47 -8.19 -6.89 12.27
C LYS A 47 -7.05 -7.20 11.29
N ARG A 48 -7.19 -6.73 10.04
CA ARG A 48 -6.15 -6.93 9.01
C ARG A 48 -4.86 -6.19 9.35
N ARG A 49 -4.95 -4.98 9.93
CA ARG A 49 -3.80 -4.24 10.46
C ARG A 49 -3.07 -5.05 11.53
N ASP A 50 -3.78 -5.54 12.51
CA ASP A 50 -3.18 -6.30 13.61
C ASP A 50 -2.54 -7.60 13.09
N LEU A 51 -3.18 -8.25 12.11
CA LEU A 51 -2.65 -9.44 11.45
C LEU A 51 -1.35 -9.15 10.68
N ILE A 52 -1.33 -8.13 9.83
CA ILE A 52 -0.13 -7.80 9.04
C ILE A 52 1.02 -7.33 9.92
N VAL A 53 0.74 -6.54 10.98
CA VAL A 53 1.73 -6.12 11.97
C VAL A 53 2.33 -7.33 12.67
N LYS A 54 1.51 -8.29 13.09
CA LYS A 54 1.98 -9.54 13.71
C LYS A 54 2.94 -10.31 12.78
N HIS A 55 2.55 -10.49 11.52
CA HIS A 55 3.39 -11.21 10.55
C HIS A 55 4.70 -10.47 10.27
N ALA A 56 4.65 -9.17 10.00
CA ALA A 56 5.83 -8.38 9.69
C ALA A 56 6.80 -8.29 10.89
N SER A 57 6.28 -8.15 12.10
CA SER A 57 7.10 -8.15 13.32
C SER A 57 7.78 -9.49 13.61
N GLY A 58 7.27 -10.58 13.03
CA GLY A 58 7.88 -11.91 13.10
C GLY A 58 9.04 -12.12 12.11
N ILE A 59 9.25 -11.19 11.17
CA ILE A 59 10.33 -11.28 10.19
C ILE A 59 11.60 -10.64 10.78
N PRO A 60 12.70 -11.40 10.94
CA PRO A 60 13.96 -10.86 11.46
C PRO A 60 14.47 -9.70 10.59
N GLY A 61 14.86 -8.60 11.23
CA GLY A 61 15.41 -7.43 10.54
C GLY A 61 14.38 -6.44 9.99
N CYS A 62 13.08 -6.73 10.07
CA CYS A 62 12.03 -5.76 9.79
C CYS A 62 11.69 -4.94 11.04
N LYS A 63 11.79 -3.61 10.95
CA LYS A 63 11.35 -2.72 12.03
C LYS A 63 9.97 -2.17 11.69
N VAL A 64 8.99 -2.54 12.48
CA VAL A 64 7.58 -2.25 12.23
C VAL A 64 7.10 -1.13 13.15
N CYS A 65 6.56 -0.06 12.55
CA CYS A 65 5.73 0.91 13.24
C CYS A 65 4.26 0.56 13.05
N VAL A 66 3.49 0.48 14.13
CA VAL A 66 2.06 0.18 14.07
C VAL A 66 1.32 1.38 13.49
N PRO A 67 0.62 1.25 12.34
CA PRO A 67 -0.07 2.38 11.76
C PRO A 67 -1.37 2.68 12.51
N ASP A 68 -1.64 3.97 12.76
CA ASP A 68 -2.88 4.44 13.39
C ASP A 68 -4.05 4.54 12.40
N GLY A 69 -3.75 4.59 11.10
CA GLY A 69 -4.76 4.75 10.05
C GLY A 69 -4.31 4.26 8.69
N ALA A 70 -5.09 4.56 7.66
CA ALA A 70 -4.94 4.07 6.29
C ALA A 70 -5.05 2.53 6.20
N PHE A 71 -4.50 1.95 5.15
CA PHE A 71 -4.46 0.50 4.90
C PHE A 71 -3.08 0.05 4.39
N TYR A 72 -2.04 0.75 4.85
CA TYR A 72 -0.64 0.46 4.50
C TYR A 72 0.18 0.15 5.75
N LEU A 73 1.04 -0.85 5.63
CA LEU A 73 2.15 -1.08 6.54
C LEU A 73 3.44 -0.63 5.85
N TYR A 74 4.33 0.05 6.58
CA TYR A 74 5.54 0.66 6.01
C TYR A 74 6.78 0.35 6.89
N PRO A 75 7.25 -0.92 6.94
CA PRO A 75 8.39 -1.32 7.74
C PRO A 75 9.72 -0.86 7.13
N ASP A 76 10.68 -0.53 7.99
CA ASP A 76 12.10 -0.41 7.65
C ASP A 76 12.66 -1.83 7.44
N CYS A 77 13.19 -2.06 6.25
CA CYS A 77 13.78 -3.32 5.81
C CYS A 77 15.29 -3.19 5.49
N SER A 78 15.94 -2.13 5.97
CA SER A 78 17.36 -1.84 5.71
C SER A 78 18.33 -2.96 6.11
N ALA A 79 17.92 -3.85 7.04
CA ALA A 79 18.71 -5.01 7.44
C ALA A 79 18.99 -6.03 6.30
N TYR A 80 18.26 -5.90 5.19
CA TYR A 80 18.45 -6.72 4.00
C TYR A 80 19.34 -6.07 2.95
N PHE A 81 19.73 -4.82 3.13
CA PHE A 81 20.61 -4.12 2.20
C PHE A 81 22.04 -4.68 2.28
N GLY A 82 22.67 -4.80 1.13
CA GLY A 82 23.97 -5.48 0.97
C GLY A 82 23.88 -6.99 0.84
N LYS A 83 22.71 -7.60 1.10
CA LYS A 83 22.50 -9.04 0.88
C LYS A 83 22.30 -9.34 -0.61
N CYS A 84 22.62 -10.59 -0.97
CA CYS A 84 22.62 -11.03 -2.36
C CYS A 84 21.68 -12.21 -2.60
N TYR A 85 21.12 -12.26 -3.80
CA TYR A 85 20.46 -13.45 -4.35
C TYR A 85 21.01 -13.70 -5.76
N GLY A 86 21.79 -14.76 -5.94
CA GLY A 86 22.58 -14.95 -7.16
C GLY A 86 23.54 -13.78 -7.38
N ASP A 87 23.47 -13.16 -8.54
CA ASP A 87 24.30 -12.01 -8.91
C ASP A 87 23.66 -10.65 -8.57
N LYS A 88 22.45 -10.65 -8.01
CA LYS A 88 21.71 -9.43 -7.64
C LYS A 88 21.99 -9.04 -6.19
N VAL A 89 22.37 -7.78 -5.97
CA VAL A 89 22.55 -7.18 -4.64
C VAL A 89 21.34 -6.31 -4.34
N ILE A 90 20.82 -6.41 -3.13
CA ILE A 90 19.72 -5.57 -2.63
C ILE A 90 20.33 -4.28 -2.05
N ASN A 91 20.15 -3.14 -2.71
CA ASN A 91 20.71 -1.86 -2.26
C ASN A 91 19.66 -0.85 -1.77
N SER A 92 18.38 -1.11 -2.04
CA SER A 92 17.27 -0.20 -1.74
C SER A 92 15.98 -0.94 -1.44
N GLY A 93 14.98 -0.21 -0.95
CA GLY A 93 13.62 -0.73 -0.82
C GLY A 93 13.01 -1.12 -2.17
N ASP A 94 13.36 -0.42 -3.25
CA ASP A 94 12.91 -0.76 -4.60
C ASP A 94 13.51 -2.09 -5.09
N ASP A 95 14.82 -2.33 -4.87
CA ASP A 95 15.45 -3.61 -5.19
C ASP A 95 14.80 -4.77 -4.42
N LEU A 96 14.53 -4.54 -3.14
CA LEU A 96 13.89 -5.55 -2.30
C LEU A 96 12.43 -5.79 -2.73
N ALA A 97 11.69 -4.76 -3.14
CA ALA A 97 10.34 -4.89 -3.67
C ALA A 97 10.31 -5.70 -4.98
N MET A 98 11.27 -5.45 -5.88
CA MET A 98 11.43 -6.23 -7.12
C MET A 98 11.81 -7.69 -6.82
N TYR A 99 12.72 -7.91 -5.88
CA TYR A 99 13.09 -9.26 -5.42
C TYR A 99 11.87 -10.02 -4.89
N LEU A 100 11.06 -9.39 -4.03
CA LEU A 100 9.85 -10.02 -3.48
C LEU A 100 8.78 -10.27 -4.56
N LEU A 101 8.70 -9.44 -5.58
CA LEU A 101 7.81 -9.67 -6.72
C LEU A 101 8.23 -10.91 -7.51
N GLU A 102 9.52 -11.03 -7.82
CA GLU A 102 10.07 -12.13 -8.64
C GLU A 102 10.07 -13.46 -7.87
N GLU A 103 10.53 -13.48 -6.62
CA GLU A 103 10.79 -14.72 -5.87
C GLU A 103 9.65 -15.14 -4.94
N ALA A 104 8.90 -14.17 -4.39
CA ALA A 104 7.78 -14.42 -3.50
C ALA A 104 6.42 -14.27 -4.18
N HIS A 105 6.38 -13.69 -5.39
CA HIS A 105 5.15 -13.30 -6.09
C HIS A 105 4.25 -12.42 -5.22
N VAL A 106 4.87 -11.47 -4.51
CA VAL A 106 4.20 -10.49 -3.67
C VAL A 106 4.53 -9.10 -4.17
N ALA A 107 3.49 -8.39 -4.62
CA ALA A 107 3.63 -7.00 -5.04
C ALA A 107 3.70 -6.08 -3.81
N SER A 108 4.71 -5.23 -3.80
CA SER A 108 4.94 -4.18 -2.81
C SER A 108 5.51 -2.95 -3.49
N VAL A 109 5.70 -1.86 -2.77
CA VAL A 109 6.26 -0.62 -3.34
C VAL A 109 7.44 -0.19 -2.47
N GLY A 110 8.60 0.03 -3.09
CA GLY A 110 9.77 0.56 -2.40
C GLY A 110 9.56 1.98 -1.88
N GLY A 111 10.34 2.36 -0.91
CA GLY A 111 10.17 3.59 -0.15
C GLY A 111 10.74 4.85 -0.78
N ASP A 112 11.54 4.73 -1.85
CA ASP A 112 12.20 5.87 -2.50
C ASP A 112 11.22 6.96 -2.91
N SER A 113 10.10 6.58 -3.55
CA SER A 113 9.05 7.51 -3.97
C SER A 113 8.31 8.21 -2.82
N PHE A 114 8.52 7.74 -1.59
CA PHE A 114 7.87 8.27 -0.38
C PHE A 114 8.86 8.92 0.60
N GLY A 115 10.12 9.08 0.19
CA GLY A 115 11.17 9.75 0.97
C GLY A 115 11.79 8.90 2.08
N SER A 116 11.59 7.57 2.08
CA SER A 116 12.18 6.62 3.03
C SER A 116 12.70 5.39 2.30
N PRO A 117 13.85 5.50 1.63
CA PRO A 117 14.40 4.44 0.76
C PRO A 117 14.68 3.12 1.48
N GLU A 118 14.81 3.15 2.81
CA GLU A 118 14.97 1.98 3.67
C GLU A 118 13.68 1.17 3.87
N CYS A 119 12.53 1.73 3.52
CA CYS A 119 11.22 1.15 3.77
C CYS A 119 10.63 0.45 2.55
N ILE A 120 9.66 -0.44 2.82
CA ILE A 120 8.78 -1.04 1.80
C ILE A 120 7.33 -0.87 2.24
N ARG A 121 6.46 -0.48 1.31
CA ARG A 121 5.03 -0.31 1.56
C ARG A 121 4.25 -1.55 1.15
N PHE A 122 3.54 -2.13 2.09
CA PHE A 122 2.56 -3.19 1.88
C PHE A 122 1.13 -2.68 2.08
N SER A 123 0.19 -3.10 1.23
CA SER A 123 -1.23 -2.83 1.43
C SER A 123 -1.90 -4.00 2.12
N TYR A 124 -2.72 -3.74 3.16
CA TYR A 124 -3.59 -4.76 3.76
C TYR A 124 -5.06 -4.64 3.35
N ALA A 125 -5.33 -3.93 2.23
CA ALA A 125 -6.66 -3.88 1.61
C ALA A 125 -6.96 -5.16 0.83
N THR A 126 -6.80 -6.33 1.45
CA THR A 126 -7.04 -7.67 0.89
C THR A 126 -7.57 -8.61 1.98
N SER A 127 -7.84 -9.88 1.67
CA SER A 127 -8.32 -10.84 2.66
C SER A 127 -7.23 -11.25 3.66
N GLU A 128 -7.63 -11.67 4.87
CA GLU A 128 -6.73 -12.15 5.92
C GLU A 128 -5.91 -13.37 5.45
N ASP A 129 -6.53 -14.26 4.67
CA ASP A 129 -5.87 -15.43 4.06
C ASP A 129 -4.75 -15.00 3.08
N GLN A 130 -5.01 -13.98 2.24
CA GLN A 130 -4.00 -13.46 1.32
C GLN A 130 -2.85 -12.76 2.06
N ILE A 131 -3.13 -12.04 3.15
CA ILE A 131 -2.08 -11.44 4.00
C ILE A 131 -1.19 -12.54 4.56
N THR A 132 -1.77 -13.57 5.16
CA THR A 132 -1.02 -14.68 5.74
C THR A 132 -0.13 -15.37 4.71
N LYS A 133 -0.71 -15.79 3.57
CA LYS A 133 0.03 -16.44 2.48
C LYS A 133 1.14 -15.56 1.89
N ALA A 134 0.91 -14.25 1.79
CA ALA A 134 1.92 -13.32 1.29
C ALA A 134 3.11 -13.27 2.25
N PHE A 135 2.88 -13.14 3.55
CA PHE A 135 3.95 -13.04 4.53
C PHE A 135 4.71 -14.35 4.75
N GLU A 136 4.06 -15.51 4.62
CA GLU A 136 4.75 -16.81 4.58
C GLU A 136 5.73 -16.88 3.40
N ARG A 137 5.32 -16.43 2.20
CA ARG A 137 6.18 -16.39 1.03
C ARG A 137 7.30 -15.35 1.14
N ILE A 138 7.01 -14.18 1.72
CA ILE A 138 8.02 -13.16 2.02
C ILE A 138 9.09 -13.74 2.95
N ALA A 139 8.71 -14.34 4.06
CA ALA A 139 9.64 -14.94 5.01
C ALA A 139 10.56 -15.97 4.33
N ALA A 140 9.97 -16.91 3.58
CA ALA A 140 10.73 -17.93 2.84
C ALA A 140 11.67 -17.35 1.76
N ALA A 141 11.31 -16.23 1.13
CA ALA A 141 12.17 -15.56 0.16
C ALA A 141 13.32 -14.83 0.87
N LEU A 142 13.04 -14.12 1.97
CA LEU A 142 14.06 -13.38 2.71
C LEU A 142 15.13 -14.29 3.35
N GLU A 143 14.79 -15.52 3.71
CA GLU A 143 15.73 -16.55 4.20
C GLU A 143 16.77 -16.97 3.14
N LYS A 144 16.47 -16.80 1.85
CA LYS A 144 17.40 -17.13 0.75
C LYS A 144 18.49 -16.06 0.55
N LEU A 145 18.30 -14.86 1.06
CA LEU A 145 19.27 -13.76 0.95
C LEU A 145 20.48 -14.00 1.86
N LYS A 146 21.67 -13.90 1.26
CA LYS A 146 22.97 -14.15 1.93
C LYS A 146 23.75 -12.85 2.11
#